data_571091fbd9ccd65f20974ba1ff2b2f1a
#
_entry.id   571091fbd9ccd65f20974ba1ff2b2f1a
#
_cell.length_a   1.000
_cell.length_b   1.000
_cell.length_c   1.000
_cell.angle_alpha   90.00
_cell.angle_beta   90.00
_cell.angle_gamma   90.00
#
_symmetry.space_group_name_H-M   'P 1'
#
loop_
_entity.id
_entity.type
_entity.pdbx_description
1 polymer ?
#
loop_
_entity_poly.entity_id
_entity_poly.type
_entity_poly.pdbx_seq_one_letter_code
_entity_poly.pdbx_strand_id
1 'polypeptide(L)'
;FIYGNYGDTNAVASGLKRGLEVRFPNQKKDVVVMAGDGGLIDIGFQGLMHSWFRKEKFTTIMLDNEVYGNTGGQESGMTNHGKVLKMAPRGKFGDKVDALGLAKVAGVDYVARLAPTNPARVARTVRRAIMVAREVGHSYIQAYTSCNIEYSIPTPDVMKDAFEIEKERYGFEEIISPLAKEYLDDVEKKAKKKKSDK
;
A
#
# COMPACT_ATOMS: atom_id res chain seq x y z
N PHE A 1 -5.92 -16.34 6.02
CA PHE A 1 -6.09 -15.59 4.76
C PHE A 1 -7.55 -15.65 4.34
N ILE A 2 -8.07 -14.50 3.88
CA ILE A 2 -9.39 -14.40 3.26
C ILE A 2 -9.16 -13.84 1.87
N TYR A 3 -9.66 -14.52 0.85
CA TYR A 3 -9.64 -14.02 -0.52
C TYR A 3 -10.93 -13.24 -0.77
N GLY A 4 -10.79 -11.97 -1.16
CA GLY A 4 -11.89 -11.16 -1.68
C GLY A 4 -12.02 -11.33 -3.20
N ASN A 5 -13.14 -10.89 -3.75
CA ASN A 5 -13.26 -10.72 -5.19
C ASN A 5 -12.36 -9.58 -5.66
N TYR A 6 -12.07 -9.58 -6.94
CA TYR A 6 -11.24 -8.54 -7.55
C TYR A 6 -11.93 -7.16 -7.41
N GLY A 7 -11.23 -6.23 -6.75
CA GLY A 7 -11.71 -4.86 -6.53
C GLY A 7 -12.49 -4.62 -5.22
N ASP A 8 -12.92 -5.66 -4.48
CA ASP A 8 -13.71 -5.46 -3.25
C ASP A 8 -12.92 -5.62 -1.93
N THR A 9 -11.60 -5.80 -2.01
CA THR A 9 -10.74 -6.13 -0.86
C THR A 9 -10.87 -5.17 0.32
N ASN A 10 -10.96 -3.86 0.07
CA ASN A 10 -11.11 -2.87 1.15
C ASN A 10 -12.52 -2.89 1.76
N ALA A 11 -13.56 -3.15 0.97
CA ALA A 11 -14.92 -3.30 1.47
C ALA A 11 -15.04 -4.54 2.37
N VAL A 12 -14.47 -5.67 1.92
CA VAL A 12 -14.40 -6.92 2.71
C VAL A 12 -13.61 -6.69 4.00
N ALA A 13 -12.47 -5.99 3.93
CA ALA A 13 -11.65 -5.68 5.10
C ALA A 13 -12.40 -4.81 6.13
N SER A 14 -13.20 -3.84 5.68
CA SER A 14 -14.04 -3.02 6.55
C SER A 14 -15.05 -3.88 7.31
N GLY A 15 -15.73 -4.77 6.63
CA GLY A 15 -16.68 -5.72 7.24
C GLY A 15 -15.99 -6.69 8.19
N LEU A 16 -14.86 -7.27 7.76
CA LEU A 16 -14.05 -8.17 8.57
C LEU A 16 -13.56 -7.49 9.86
N LYS A 17 -13.00 -6.27 9.76
CA LYS A 17 -12.49 -5.54 10.92
C LYS A 17 -13.58 -5.33 11.96
N ARG A 18 -14.77 -4.89 11.55
CA ARG A 18 -15.93 -4.69 12.44
C ARG A 18 -16.43 -6.00 13.03
N GLY A 19 -16.51 -7.06 12.22
CA GLY A 19 -16.88 -8.40 12.71
C GLY A 19 -15.90 -8.94 13.76
N LEU A 20 -14.59 -8.72 13.57
CA LEU A 20 -13.56 -9.10 14.54
C LEU A 20 -13.66 -8.30 15.84
N GLU A 21 -13.98 -7.01 15.79
CA GLU A 21 -14.19 -6.18 16.97
C GLU A 21 -15.41 -6.63 17.81
N VAL A 22 -16.50 -7.00 17.15
CA VAL A 22 -17.69 -7.55 17.81
C VAL A 22 -17.40 -8.95 18.39
N ARG A 23 -16.73 -9.81 17.63
CA ARG A 23 -16.50 -11.20 18.05
C ARG A 23 -15.42 -11.33 19.13
N PHE A 24 -14.43 -10.42 19.13
CA PHE A 24 -13.28 -10.44 20.02
C PHE A 24 -13.05 -9.07 20.69
N PRO A 25 -14.00 -8.54 21.48
CA PRO A 25 -13.97 -7.16 21.97
C PRO A 25 -12.74 -6.84 22.84
N ASN A 26 -12.16 -7.85 23.48
CA ASN A 26 -11.00 -7.70 24.36
C ASN A 26 -9.65 -8.02 23.66
N GLN A 27 -9.66 -8.25 22.33
CA GLN A 27 -8.47 -8.58 21.57
C GLN A 27 -8.31 -7.64 20.38
N LYS A 28 -7.18 -6.96 20.31
CA LYS A 28 -6.84 -6.17 19.13
C LYS A 28 -6.42 -7.09 17.98
N LYS A 29 -7.24 -7.18 16.94
CA LYS A 29 -6.95 -7.94 15.72
C LYS A 29 -6.61 -6.96 14.61
N ASP A 30 -5.45 -7.18 13.98
CA ASP A 30 -5.04 -6.39 12.83
C ASP A 30 -5.60 -7.01 11.55
N VAL A 31 -6.04 -6.15 10.65
CA VAL A 31 -6.43 -6.54 9.28
C VAL A 31 -5.46 -5.87 8.33
N VAL A 32 -4.92 -6.63 7.41
CA VAL A 32 -4.03 -6.15 6.36
C VAL A 32 -4.59 -6.58 5.01
N VAL A 33 -4.84 -5.62 4.15
CA VAL A 33 -5.21 -5.82 2.76
C VAL A 33 -3.95 -5.82 1.92
N MET A 34 -3.83 -6.78 1.01
CA MET A 34 -2.82 -6.79 -0.05
C MET A 34 -3.53 -6.98 -1.38
N ALA A 35 -3.41 -6.03 -2.28
CA ALA A 35 -4.01 -6.11 -3.62
C ALA A 35 -3.17 -5.35 -4.64
N GLY A 36 -3.30 -5.73 -5.91
CA GLY A 36 -2.62 -5.06 -7.03
C GLY A 36 -3.17 -3.65 -7.27
N ASP A 37 -2.40 -2.88 -8.01
CA ASP A 37 -2.73 -1.50 -8.39
C ASP A 37 -4.07 -1.38 -9.13
N GLY A 38 -4.29 -2.17 -10.17
CA GLY A 38 -5.58 -2.19 -10.88
C GLY A 38 -6.75 -2.59 -10.01
N GLY A 39 -6.52 -3.51 -9.04
CA GLY A 39 -7.53 -3.93 -8.06
C GLY A 39 -7.90 -2.84 -7.04
N LEU A 40 -7.03 -1.89 -6.77
CA LEU A 40 -7.26 -0.83 -5.79
C LEU A 40 -7.57 0.53 -6.43
N ILE A 41 -6.81 0.93 -7.46
CA ILE A 41 -6.91 2.27 -8.05
C ILE A 41 -7.95 2.35 -9.16
N ASP A 42 -8.26 1.23 -9.80
CA ASP A 42 -9.29 1.19 -10.86
C ASP A 42 -10.59 0.57 -10.32
N ILE A 43 -10.70 -0.75 -10.33
CA ILE A 43 -11.95 -1.46 -10.01
C ILE A 43 -12.37 -1.26 -8.55
N GLY A 44 -11.42 -1.28 -7.62
CA GLY A 44 -11.68 -1.15 -6.18
C GLY A 44 -11.61 0.26 -5.62
N PHE A 45 -11.46 1.27 -6.47
CA PHE A 45 -11.21 2.66 -6.04
C PHE A 45 -12.26 3.18 -5.06
N GLN A 46 -13.53 2.90 -5.31
CA GLN A 46 -14.62 3.31 -4.42
C GLN A 46 -14.44 2.72 -3.01
N GLY A 47 -14.15 1.43 -2.90
CA GLY A 47 -13.93 0.75 -1.62
C GLY A 47 -12.70 1.29 -0.88
N LEU A 48 -11.62 1.56 -1.62
CA LEU A 48 -10.40 2.16 -1.09
C LEU A 48 -10.67 3.55 -0.53
N MET A 49 -11.27 4.47 -1.32
CA MET A 49 -11.57 5.84 -0.90
C MET A 49 -12.49 5.90 0.31
N HIS A 50 -13.55 5.08 0.33
CA HIS A 50 -14.46 5.05 1.47
C HIS A 50 -13.82 4.49 2.73
N SER A 51 -12.88 3.55 2.63
CA SER A 51 -12.10 3.10 3.79
C SER A 51 -11.24 4.24 4.37
N TRP A 52 -10.69 5.11 3.53
CA TRP A 52 -9.94 6.29 3.94
C TRP A 52 -10.82 7.35 4.62
N PHE A 53 -11.93 7.74 3.98
CA PHE A 53 -12.87 8.73 4.55
C PHE A 53 -13.48 8.31 5.88
N ARG A 54 -13.71 7.01 6.07
CA ARG A 54 -14.22 6.46 7.33
C ARG A 54 -13.12 6.24 8.37
N LYS A 55 -11.86 6.46 8.01
CA LYS A 55 -10.70 6.15 8.85
C LYS A 55 -10.74 4.73 9.42
N GLU A 56 -11.08 3.78 8.57
CA GLU A 56 -11.19 2.37 8.95
C GLU A 56 -9.84 1.85 9.46
N LYS A 57 -9.82 1.22 10.63
CA LYS A 57 -8.60 0.82 11.34
C LYS A 57 -7.99 -0.46 10.79
N PHE A 58 -7.48 -0.39 9.56
CA PHE A 58 -6.70 -1.46 8.94
C PHE A 58 -5.65 -0.88 7.98
N THR A 59 -4.70 -1.73 7.58
CA THR A 59 -3.63 -1.35 6.66
C THR A 59 -3.93 -1.86 5.27
N THR A 60 -3.84 -1.00 4.26
CA THR A 60 -3.88 -1.39 2.85
C THR A 60 -2.48 -1.29 2.24
N ILE A 61 -2.01 -2.38 1.65
CA ILE A 61 -0.76 -2.45 0.90
C ILE A 61 -1.09 -2.68 -0.57
N MET A 62 -0.85 -1.67 -1.40
CA MET A 62 -0.94 -1.78 -2.84
C MET A 62 0.35 -2.37 -3.40
N LEU A 63 0.24 -3.47 -4.10
CA LEU A 63 1.33 -4.07 -4.87
C LEU A 63 1.31 -3.44 -6.27
N ASP A 64 2.11 -2.39 -6.44
CA ASP A 64 2.12 -1.57 -7.65
C ASP A 64 3.14 -2.13 -8.66
N ASN A 65 2.64 -2.88 -9.63
CA ASN A 65 3.44 -3.32 -10.78
C ASN A 65 3.16 -2.50 -12.05
N GLU A 66 2.31 -1.48 -11.94
CA GLU A 66 1.98 -0.53 -13.00
C GLU A 66 1.29 -1.16 -14.23
N VAL A 67 0.64 -2.34 -14.05
CA VAL A 67 -0.01 -3.07 -15.15
C VAL A 67 -1.00 -4.13 -14.65
N TYR A 68 -2.03 -4.42 -15.43
CA TYR A 68 -2.82 -5.64 -15.27
C TYR A 68 -2.05 -6.83 -15.89
N GLY A 69 -1.12 -7.42 -15.13
CA GLY A 69 -0.25 -8.47 -15.66
C GLY A 69 -0.98 -9.78 -15.95
N ASN A 70 -1.80 -10.26 -15.00
CA ASN A 70 -2.43 -11.57 -15.09
C ASN A 70 -3.42 -11.71 -16.27
N THR A 71 -4.07 -10.64 -16.67
CA THR A 71 -5.08 -10.64 -17.75
C THR A 71 -4.49 -10.33 -19.13
N GLY A 72 -3.18 -10.10 -19.24
CA GLY A 72 -2.49 -9.97 -20.52
C GLY A 72 -1.88 -8.61 -20.83
N GLY A 73 -1.65 -7.76 -19.82
CA GLY A 73 -0.90 -6.52 -19.98
C GLY A 73 -1.72 -5.31 -20.41
N GLN A 74 -2.88 -5.10 -19.76
CA GLN A 74 -3.64 -3.87 -19.89
C GLN A 74 -3.02 -2.76 -19.04
N GLU A 75 -3.23 -1.52 -19.45
CA GLU A 75 -2.87 -0.36 -18.63
C GLU A 75 -3.76 -0.28 -17.38
N SER A 76 -3.16 0.05 -16.23
CA SER A 76 -3.86 0.41 -15.00
C SER A 76 -3.80 1.93 -14.75
N GLY A 77 -4.52 2.42 -13.77
CA GLY A 77 -4.39 3.80 -13.30
C GLY A 77 -2.96 4.15 -12.87
N MET A 78 -2.18 3.14 -12.45
CA MET A 78 -0.79 3.31 -12.01
C MET A 78 0.25 3.16 -13.13
N THR A 79 -0.13 2.80 -14.34
CA THR A 79 0.77 2.77 -15.51
C THR A 79 1.24 4.18 -15.84
N ASN A 80 2.54 4.35 -16.11
CA ASN A 80 3.10 5.65 -16.48
C ASN A 80 2.62 6.08 -17.87
N HIS A 81 2.46 7.39 -18.05
CA HIS A 81 2.16 7.97 -19.36
C HIS A 81 3.13 7.50 -20.44
N GLY A 82 2.62 7.19 -21.62
CA GLY A 82 3.41 6.72 -22.76
C GLY A 82 3.98 5.29 -22.63
N LYS A 83 3.80 4.60 -21.51
CA LYS A 83 4.29 3.22 -21.34
C LYS A 83 3.57 2.28 -22.30
N VAL A 84 4.33 1.66 -23.18
CA VAL A 84 3.85 0.64 -24.12
C VAL A 84 3.69 -0.69 -23.40
N LEU A 85 2.55 -1.32 -23.56
CA LEU A 85 2.17 -2.61 -22.98
C LEU A 85 1.56 -3.49 -24.07
N LYS A 86 1.45 -4.80 -23.83
CA LYS A 86 0.89 -5.74 -24.82
C LYS A 86 -0.51 -5.34 -25.31
N MET A 87 -1.36 -4.90 -24.39
CA MET A 87 -2.72 -4.46 -24.70
C MET A 87 -2.86 -2.94 -24.88
N ALA A 88 -1.77 -2.18 -24.73
CA ALA A 88 -1.67 -0.76 -25.03
C ALA A 88 -0.47 -0.47 -25.95
N PRO A 89 -0.50 -0.94 -27.20
CA PRO A 89 0.66 -0.86 -28.12
C PRO A 89 1.01 0.56 -28.57
N ARG A 90 0.10 1.53 -28.37
CA ARG A 90 0.34 2.96 -28.62
C ARG A 90 0.83 3.71 -27.38
N GLY A 91 1.02 3.01 -26.26
CA GLY A 91 1.32 3.58 -24.95
C GLY A 91 0.07 4.13 -24.25
N LYS A 92 0.16 4.27 -22.94
CA LYS A 92 -0.90 4.85 -22.11
C LYS A 92 -1.07 6.34 -22.41
N PHE A 93 -2.31 6.78 -22.62
CA PHE A 93 -2.65 8.18 -22.92
C PHE A 93 -2.77 9.05 -21.67
N GLY A 94 -3.33 8.53 -20.59
CA GLY A 94 -3.54 9.27 -19.35
C GLY A 94 -2.29 9.30 -18.46
N ASP A 95 -2.26 10.25 -17.54
CA ASP A 95 -1.22 10.30 -16.52
C ASP A 95 -1.40 9.20 -15.48
N LYS A 96 -0.31 8.87 -14.80
CA LYS A 96 -0.34 7.99 -13.63
C LYS A 96 -1.12 8.66 -12.50
N VAL A 97 -1.99 7.90 -11.84
CA VAL A 97 -2.72 8.39 -10.65
C VAL A 97 -1.73 8.69 -9.52
N ASP A 98 -1.83 9.86 -8.93
CA ASP A 98 -1.12 10.21 -7.69
C ASP A 98 -1.84 9.62 -6.47
N ALA A 99 -1.61 8.34 -6.23
CA ALA A 99 -2.26 7.61 -5.14
C ALA A 99 -1.84 8.13 -3.75
N LEU A 100 -0.60 8.63 -3.59
CA LEU A 100 -0.15 9.24 -2.34
C LEU A 100 -0.84 10.59 -2.10
N GLY A 101 -0.92 11.43 -3.12
CA GLY A 101 -1.64 12.69 -3.05
C GLY A 101 -3.10 12.51 -2.70
N LEU A 102 -3.77 11.54 -3.31
CA LEU A 102 -5.16 11.19 -3.00
C LEU A 102 -5.30 10.71 -1.54
N ALA A 103 -4.43 9.84 -1.06
CA ALA A 103 -4.43 9.36 0.32
C ALA A 103 -4.22 10.51 1.32
N LYS A 104 -3.30 11.44 1.01
CA LYS A 104 -3.05 12.64 1.81
C LYS A 104 -4.28 13.54 1.88
N VAL A 105 -4.91 13.85 0.74
CA VAL A 105 -6.12 14.68 0.68
C VAL A 105 -7.29 14.01 1.40
N ALA A 106 -7.42 12.69 1.31
CA ALA A 106 -8.41 11.90 2.03
C ALA A 106 -8.15 11.84 3.55
N GLY A 107 -7.02 12.35 4.04
CA GLY A 107 -6.67 12.40 5.45
C GLY A 107 -6.27 11.05 6.04
N VAL A 108 -5.65 10.17 5.25
CA VAL A 108 -5.08 8.90 5.72
C VAL A 108 -3.97 9.18 6.74
N ASP A 109 -3.97 8.46 7.86
CA ASP A 109 -3.11 8.78 9.00
C ASP A 109 -1.65 8.36 8.80
N TYR A 110 -1.41 7.31 8.02
CA TYR A 110 -0.07 6.90 7.63
C TYR A 110 -0.05 6.50 6.16
N VAL A 111 0.75 7.19 5.37
CA VAL A 111 0.92 6.91 3.95
C VAL A 111 2.40 6.68 3.68
N ALA A 112 2.75 5.67 2.91
CA ALA A 112 4.12 5.44 2.48
C ALA A 112 4.19 4.93 1.05
N ARG A 113 5.30 5.28 0.38
CA ARG A 113 5.73 4.68 -0.89
C ARG A 113 7.10 4.08 -0.71
N LEU A 114 7.32 2.87 -1.22
CA LEU A 114 8.58 2.17 -1.12
C LEU A 114 8.77 1.16 -2.27
N ALA A 115 10.02 0.78 -2.49
CA ALA A 115 10.40 -0.36 -3.32
C ALA A 115 11.05 -1.45 -2.45
N PRO A 116 11.09 -2.72 -2.88
CA PRO A 116 11.57 -3.86 -2.08
C PRO A 116 13.10 -3.93 -1.96
N THR A 117 13.81 -2.87 -2.29
CA THR A 117 15.27 -2.77 -2.35
C THR A 117 15.96 -2.80 -0.98
N ASN A 118 15.23 -2.45 0.07
CA ASN A 118 15.75 -2.44 1.45
C ASN A 118 14.78 -3.17 2.40
N PRO A 119 14.99 -4.47 2.69
CA PRO A 119 14.09 -5.27 3.53
C PRO A 119 13.88 -4.71 4.93
N ALA A 120 14.92 -4.11 5.53
CA ALA A 120 14.79 -3.51 6.86
C ALA A 120 13.88 -2.28 6.86
N ARG A 121 13.94 -1.46 5.79
CA ARG A 121 13.02 -0.34 5.59
C ARG A 121 11.60 -0.84 5.37
N VAL A 122 11.40 -1.84 4.51
CA VAL A 122 10.07 -2.46 4.28
C VAL A 122 9.46 -2.93 5.60
N ALA A 123 10.19 -3.73 6.38
CA ALA A 123 9.71 -4.26 7.66
C ALA A 123 9.36 -3.15 8.65
N ARG A 124 10.17 -2.10 8.75
CA ARG A 124 9.90 -0.94 9.61
C ARG A 124 8.64 -0.19 9.17
N THR A 125 8.50 0.08 7.88
CA THR A 125 7.36 0.81 7.30
C THR A 125 6.05 0.04 7.52
N VAL A 126 6.01 -1.25 7.20
CA VAL A 126 4.84 -2.10 7.41
C VAL A 126 4.47 -2.17 8.90
N ARG A 127 5.47 -2.33 9.78
CA ARG A 127 5.24 -2.33 11.24
C ARG A 127 4.61 -1.02 11.72
N ARG A 128 5.14 0.13 11.29
CA ARG A 128 4.60 1.46 11.64
C ARG A 128 3.17 1.63 11.14
N ALA A 129 2.91 1.24 9.89
CA ALA A 129 1.58 1.27 9.29
C ALA A 129 0.57 0.45 10.11
N ILE A 130 0.90 -0.80 10.47
CA ILE A 130 0.03 -1.65 11.30
C ILE A 130 -0.21 -1.04 12.69
N MET A 131 0.81 -0.45 13.29
CA MET A 131 0.69 0.19 14.61
C MET A 131 -0.24 1.40 14.55
N VAL A 132 -0.10 2.26 13.53
CA VAL A 132 -1.01 3.41 13.32
C VAL A 132 -2.42 2.93 13.01
N ALA A 133 -2.58 1.93 12.15
CA ALA A 133 -3.89 1.38 11.80
C ALA A 133 -4.62 0.79 13.02
N ARG A 134 -3.88 0.20 13.96
CA ARG A 134 -4.44 -0.40 15.17
C ARG A 134 -5.05 0.64 16.13
N GLU A 135 -4.42 1.81 16.28
CA GLU A 135 -4.76 2.76 17.33
C GLU A 135 -5.34 4.07 16.80
N VAL A 136 -4.85 4.55 15.67
CA VAL A 136 -5.17 5.89 15.17
C VAL A 136 -6.22 5.83 14.06
N GLY A 137 -5.87 5.33 12.88
CA GLY A 137 -6.75 5.32 11.71
C GLY A 137 -6.12 4.58 10.54
N HIS A 138 -6.65 4.78 9.33
CA HIS A 138 -6.23 4.02 8.16
C HIS A 138 -4.75 4.23 7.82
N SER A 139 -4.09 3.16 7.39
CA SER A 139 -2.73 3.21 6.86
C SER A 139 -2.69 2.66 5.43
N TYR A 140 -1.97 3.34 4.55
CA TYR A 140 -1.82 2.98 3.14
C TYR A 140 -0.35 2.92 2.75
N ILE A 141 0.05 1.84 2.08
CA ILE A 141 1.39 1.67 1.54
C ILE A 141 1.29 1.36 0.06
N GLN A 142 1.98 2.15 -0.77
CA GLN A 142 2.24 1.86 -2.17
C GLN A 142 3.60 1.19 -2.28
N ALA A 143 3.61 -0.10 -2.58
CA ALA A 143 4.82 -0.90 -2.69
C ALA A 143 5.07 -1.27 -4.15
N TYR A 144 6.17 -0.80 -4.73
CA TYR A 144 6.58 -1.23 -6.07
C TYR A 144 6.84 -2.73 -6.10
N THR A 145 6.37 -3.38 -7.16
CA THR A 145 6.62 -4.80 -7.43
C THR A 145 6.84 -4.98 -8.92
N SER A 146 8.04 -5.37 -9.33
CA SER A 146 8.32 -5.60 -10.75
C SER A 146 7.42 -6.70 -11.34
N CYS A 147 6.92 -6.49 -12.56
CA CYS A 147 6.26 -7.54 -13.33
C CYS A 147 7.23 -8.08 -14.37
N ASN A 148 7.96 -9.13 -14.04
CA ASN A 148 8.97 -9.71 -14.92
C ASN A 148 8.38 -10.27 -16.22
N ILE A 149 7.16 -10.77 -16.21
CA ILE A 149 6.48 -11.36 -17.38
C ILE A 149 6.08 -10.26 -18.36
N GLU A 150 5.40 -9.20 -17.90
CA GLU A 150 4.89 -8.16 -18.78
C GLU A 150 6.03 -7.30 -19.34
N TYR A 151 6.99 -6.96 -18.52
CA TYR A 151 8.13 -6.13 -18.93
C TYR A 151 9.31 -6.94 -19.49
N SER A 152 9.13 -8.26 -19.62
CA SER A 152 10.18 -9.18 -20.14
C SER A 152 11.51 -9.06 -19.40
N ILE A 153 11.45 -8.83 -18.08
CA ILE A 153 12.63 -8.70 -17.23
C ILE A 153 13.10 -10.10 -16.86
N PRO A 154 14.35 -10.49 -17.17
CA PRO A 154 14.91 -11.75 -16.72
C PRO A 154 14.83 -11.86 -15.18
N THR A 155 14.46 -13.02 -14.65
CA THR A 155 14.30 -13.21 -13.21
C THR A 155 15.52 -12.77 -12.37
N PRO A 156 16.78 -12.99 -12.79
CA PRO A 156 17.95 -12.50 -12.07
C PRO A 156 18.04 -10.96 -12.00
N ASP A 157 17.44 -10.26 -12.95
CA ASP A 157 17.53 -8.80 -13.07
C ASP A 157 16.39 -8.06 -12.35
N VAL A 158 15.40 -8.76 -11.78
CA VAL A 158 14.23 -8.15 -11.13
C VAL A 158 14.63 -7.21 -9.98
N MET A 159 15.65 -7.58 -9.20
CA MET A 159 16.13 -6.69 -8.12
C MET A 159 16.88 -5.48 -8.67
N LYS A 160 17.63 -5.64 -9.76
CA LYS A 160 18.28 -4.52 -10.45
C LYS A 160 17.26 -3.53 -10.97
N ASP A 161 16.21 -4.01 -11.65
CA ASP A 161 15.07 -3.21 -12.09
C ASP A 161 14.45 -2.44 -10.92
N ALA A 162 14.19 -3.09 -9.80
CA ALA A 162 13.63 -2.44 -8.62
C ALA A 162 14.52 -1.32 -8.07
N PHE A 163 15.85 -1.48 -8.08
CA PHE A 163 16.81 -0.45 -7.67
C PHE A 163 16.80 0.75 -8.64
N GLU A 164 16.76 0.49 -9.94
CA GLU A 164 16.69 1.53 -10.96
C GLU A 164 15.39 2.34 -10.84
N ILE A 165 14.25 1.67 -10.74
CA ILE A 165 12.94 2.30 -10.57
C ILE A 165 12.85 3.12 -9.27
N GLU A 166 13.40 2.60 -8.16
CA GLU A 166 13.44 3.36 -6.90
C GLU A 166 14.24 4.65 -7.06
N LYS A 167 15.41 4.59 -7.71
CA LYS A 167 16.28 5.73 -7.93
C LYS A 167 15.69 6.77 -8.87
N GLU A 168 15.05 6.33 -9.94
CA GLU A 168 14.59 7.22 -11.00
C GLU A 168 13.29 7.94 -10.65
N ARG A 169 12.32 7.24 -10.05
CA ARG A 169 10.97 7.77 -9.96
C ARG A 169 10.13 7.29 -8.78
N TYR A 170 10.49 6.16 -8.17
CA TYR A 170 9.61 5.63 -7.13
C TYR A 170 9.93 6.16 -5.75
N GLY A 171 11.21 6.18 -5.38
CA GLY A 171 11.72 6.75 -4.14
C GLY A 171 11.07 6.16 -2.86
N PHE A 172 11.59 6.57 -1.73
CA PHE A 172 10.95 6.31 -0.44
C PHE A 172 10.31 7.61 0.08
N GLU A 173 9.05 7.51 0.49
CA GLU A 173 8.30 8.63 1.02
C GLU A 173 7.41 8.17 2.17
N GLU A 174 7.34 8.94 3.25
CA GLU A 174 6.38 8.78 4.35
C GLU A 174 5.64 10.08 4.59
N ILE A 175 4.31 10.01 4.66
CA ILE A 175 3.43 11.11 5.05
C ILE A 175 2.65 10.64 6.28
N ILE A 176 2.78 11.34 7.39
CA ILE A 176 2.24 10.92 8.68
C ILE A 176 1.41 12.06 9.26
N SER A 177 0.16 11.78 9.64
CA SER A 177 -0.69 12.78 10.29
C SER A 177 -0.10 13.20 11.64
N PRO A 178 -0.41 14.42 12.14
CA PRO A 178 0.07 14.86 13.44
C PRO A 178 -0.26 13.87 14.58
N LEU A 179 -1.47 13.32 14.58
CA LEU A 179 -1.92 12.35 15.57
C LEU A 179 -1.13 11.02 15.49
N ALA A 180 -0.90 10.52 14.28
CA ALA A 180 -0.10 9.31 14.08
C ALA A 180 1.36 9.50 14.46
N LYS A 181 1.91 10.69 14.22
CA LYS A 181 3.28 11.04 14.60
C LYS A 181 3.44 11.05 16.12
N GLU A 182 2.55 11.73 16.83
CA GLU A 182 2.54 11.75 18.31
C GLU A 182 2.48 10.32 18.89
N TYR A 183 1.58 9.49 18.37
CA TYR A 183 1.47 8.09 18.77
C TYR A 183 2.75 7.30 18.55
N LEU A 184 3.38 7.41 17.38
CA LEU A 184 4.62 6.69 17.06
C LEU A 184 5.79 7.16 17.93
N ASP A 185 5.92 8.47 18.18
CA ASP A 185 6.95 9.05 19.05
C ASP A 185 6.82 8.52 20.48
N ASP A 186 5.60 8.42 21.01
CA ASP A 186 5.34 7.86 22.33
C ASP A 186 5.71 6.39 22.45
N VAL A 187 5.40 5.60 21.42
CA VAL A 187 5.76 4.18 21.40
C VAL A 187 7.29 4.01 21.36
N GLU A 188 7.99 4.82 20.56
CA GLU A 188 9.46 4.78 20.49
C GLU A 188 10.11 5.20 21.81
N LYS A 189 9.63 6.23 22.49
CA LYS A 189 10.10 6.64 23.83
C LYS A 189 9.94 5.52 24.85
N LYS A 190 8.76 4.88 24.90
CA LYS A 190 8.48 3.75 25.80
C LYS A 190 9.40 2.55 25.53
N ALA A 191 9.69 2.28 24.26
CA ALA A 191 10.59 1.19 23.86
C ALA A 191 12.06 1.46 24.26
N LYS A 192 12.53 2.71 24.15
CA LYS A 192 13.87 3.11 24.58
C LYS A 192 14.03 2.98 26.11
N LYS A 193 13.05 3.46 26.87
CA LYS A 193 13.05 3.37 28.35
C LYS A 193 13.14 1.92 28.82
N LYS A 194 12.35 0.99 28.23
CA LYS A 194 12.42 -0.43 28.57
C LYS A 194 13.77 -1.11 28.25
N LYS A 195 14.59 -0.52 27.35
CA LYS A 195 15.93 -1.04 27.03
C LYS A 195 17.00 -0.51 27.98
N SER A 196 16.80 0.69 28.56
CA SER A 196 17.71 1.27 29.55
C SER A 196 17.53 0.66 30.94
N ASP A 197 16.34 0.09 31.22
CA ASP A 197 15.99 -0.52 32.51
C ASP A 197 16.32 -2.03 32.59
N LYS A 198 16.95 -2.58 31.53
CA LYS A 198 17.48 -3.95 31.46
C LYS A 198 19.00 -3.98 31.39
#